data_bf6eb8fc485b0e3625662af87dbc9f17
#
_entry.id   bf6eb8fc485b0e3625662af87dbc9f17
#
_cell.length_a   1.000
_cell.length_b   1.000
_cell.length_c   1.000
_cell.angle_alpha   90.00
_cell.angle_beta   90.00
_cell.angle_gamma   90.00
#
_symmetry.space_group_name_H-M   'P 1'
#
loop_
_entity.id
_entity.type
_entity.pdbx_description
1 polymer ?
#
loop_
_entity_poly.entity_id
_entity_poly.type
_entity_poly.pdbx_seq_one_letter_code
_entity_poly.pdbx_strand_id
1 'polypeptide(L)'
;MKNYVKTKASLSERDEAICVDIFRNIMRARHLLRSKASNVAESNGLHAAEMNVIDILGKFGPISMGRLAAETFISPSNTTNTVKKLERAGLVERQRSANSDREVHVTLTGQGRIVFRKCYPRILGEVHAHMAERLTRGELRQLEILLGKLVGGGMA
;
A
#
# COMPACT_ATOMS: atom_id res chain seq x y z
N MET A 1 0.99 -12.89 -24.20
CA MET A 1 2.12 -13.78 -23.89
C MET A 1 3.23 -13.57 -24.93
N LYS A 2 4.12 -12.59 -24.73
CA LYS A 2 5.35 -12.47 -25.56
C LYS A 2 6.40 -11.68 -24.77
N ASN A 3 7.59 -12.27 -24.65
CA ASN A 3 8.88 -11.68 -24.32
C ASN A 3 9.20 -11.35 -22.85
N TYR A 4 9.29 -12.40 -22.03
CA TYR A 4 10.14 -12.38 -20.84
C TYR A 4 11.33 -13.34 -21.02
N VAL A 5 12.01 -13.21 -22.13
CA VAL A 5 13.31 -13.87 -22.36
C VAL A 5 14.26 -12.81 -22.90
N LYS A 6 14.71 -11.90 -22.02
CA LYS A 6 15.94 -11.17 -22.26
C LYS A 6 16.95 -11.61 -21.22
N THR A 7 17.86 -12.45 -21.72
CA THR A 7 19.21 -12.67 -21.20
C THR A 7 19.26 -13.07 -19.72
N LYS A 8 19.11 -14.37 -19.44
CA LYS A 8 19.81 -15.00 -18.31
C LYS A 8 21.31 -14.87 -18.62
N ALA A 9 21.91 -13.74 -18.34
CA ALA A 9 23.27 -13.74 -17.87
C ALA A 9 23.24 -14.67 -16.67
N SER A 10 23.99 -15.76 -16.69
CA SER A 10 24.11 -16.68 -15.57
C SER A 10 24.59 -15.84 -14.39
N LEU A 11 23.68 -15.57 -13.44
CA LEU A 11 24.05 -14.93 -12.20
C LEU A 11 25.09 -15.85 -11.56
N SER A 12 26.14 -15.30 -11.01
CA SER A 12 27.07 -16.08 -10.19
C SER A 12 26.32 -16.57 -8.92
N GLU A 13 26.77 -17.64 -8.32
CA GLU A 13 26.21 -18.13 -7.02
C GLU A 13 26.16 -17.00 -5.97
N ARG A 14 27.13 -16.08 -6.02
CA ARG A 14 27.16 -14.89 -5.15
C ARG A 14 26.02 -13.91 -5.46
N ASP A 15 25.69 -13.69 -6.72
CA ASP A 15 24.58 -12.80 -7.13
C ASP A 15 23.23 -13.42 -6.77
N GLU A 16 23.10 -14.74 -6.87
CA GLU A 16 21.91 -15.47 -6.42
C GLU A 16 21.70 -15.30 -4.91
N ALA A 17 22.75 -15.46 -4.11
CA ALA A 17 22.69 -15.23 -2.66
C ALA A 17 22.27 -13.80 -2.32
N ILE A 18 22.83 -12.80 -3.00
CA ILE A 18 22.44 -11.39 -2.85
C ILE A 18 20.95 -11.18 -3.17
N CYS A 19 20.45 -11.76 -4.25
CA CYS A 19 19.01 -11.65 -4.60
C CYS A 19 18.10 -12.23 -3.53
N VAL A 20 18.46 -13.38 -2.95
CA VAL A 20 17.72 -14.01 -1.85
C VAL A 20 17.72 -13.11 -0.60
N ASP A 21 18.86 -12.53 -0.26
CA ASP A 21 18.97 -11.65 0.90
C ASP A 21 18.19 -10.34 0.70
N ILE A 22 18.23 -9.76 -0.50
CA ILE A 22 17.39 -8.60 -0.86
C ILE A 22 15.91 -8.96 -0.68
N PHE A 23 15.46 -10.10 -1.23
CA PHE A 23 14.07 -10.55 -1.08
C PHE A 23 13.66 -10.68 0.41
N ARG A 24 14.49 -11.36 1.21
CA ARG A 24 14.23 -11.53 2.65
C ARG A 24 14.16 -10.19 3.38
N ASN A 25 15.07 -9.27 3.06
CA ASN A 25 15.11 -7.95 3.69
C ASN A 25 13.91 -7.09 3.29
N ILE A 26 13.45 -7.15 2.04
CA ILE A 26 12.20 -6.48 1.61
C ILE A 26 11.01 -7.02 2.40
N MET A 27 10.91 -8.35 2.58
CA MET A 27 9.80 -8.93 3.36
C MET A 27 9.84 -8.53 4.84
N ARG A 28 11.05 -8.48 5.45
CA ARG A 28 11.23 -8.00 6.82
C ARG A 28 10.89 -6.52 6.96
N ALA A 29 11.39 -5.68 6.06
CA ALA A 29 11.08 -4.25 6.05
C ALA A 29 9.58 -3.99 5.92
N ARG A 30 8.92 -4.67 4.97
CA ARG A 30 7.45 -4.62 4.82
C ARG A 30 6.73 -4.99 6.11
N HIS A 31 7.14 -6.07 6.78
CA HIS A 31 6.53 -6.51 8.03
C HIS A 31 6.67 -5.45 9.13
N LEU A 32 7.88 -4.90 9.32
CA LEU A 32 8.16 -3.88 10.32
C LEU A 32 7.36 -2.60 10.08
N LEU A 33 7.36 -2.08 8.85
CA LEU A 33 6.62 -0.86 8.51
C LEU A 33 5.12 -1.05 8.64
N ARG A 34 4.60 -2.22 8.26
CA ARG A 34 3.19 -2.57 8.42
C ARG A 34 2.79 -2.66 9.89
N SER A 35 3.64 -3.22 10.76
CA SER A 35 3.39 -3.26 12.21
C SER A 35 3.26 -1.85 12.79
N LYS A 36 4.10 -0.90 12.37
CA LYS A 36 3.99 0.51 12.78
C LYS A 36 2.65 1.12 12.39
N ALA A 37 2.22 0.92 11.15
CA ALA A 37 0.91 1.39 10.68
C ALA A 37 -0.26 0.71 11.43
N SER A 38 -0.14 -0.60 11.74
CA SER A 38 -1.16 -1.35 12.48
C SER A 38 -1.39 -0.80 13.88
N ASN A 39 -0.34 -0.46 14.62
CA ASN A 39 -0.45 0.11 15.97
C ASN A 39 -1.27 1.41 15.97
N VAL A 40 -1.08 2.26 14.97
CA VAL A 40 -1.88 3.49 14.83
C VAL A 40 -3.34 3.18 14.49
N ALA A 41 -3.59 2.20 13.61
CA ALA A 41 -4.95 1.78 13.26
C ALA A 41 -5.69 1.24 14.50
N GLU A 42 -5.08 0.31 15.21
CA GLU A 42 -5.65 -0.34 16.40
C GLU A 42 -5.96 0.66 17.52
N SER A 43 -5.08 1.64 17.75
CA SER A 43 -5.33 2.73 18.72
C SER A 43 -6.53 3.63 18.34
N ASN A 44 -7.05 3.49 17.13
CA ASN A 44 -8.25 4.17 16.64
C ASN A 44 -9.43 3.22 16.35
N GLY A 45 -9.36 1.98 16.86
CA GLY A 45 -10.43 0.99 16.72
C GLY A 45 -10.56 0.36 15.32
N LEU A 46 -9.51 0.44 14.51
CA LEU A 46 -9.48 -0.11 13.15
C LEU A 46 -8.48 -1.24 13.03
N HIS A 47 -8.79 -2.22 12.21
CA HIS A 47 -7.81 -3.22 11.79
C HIS A 47 -6.89 -2.68 10.68
N ALA A 48 -5.69 -3.23 10.57
CA ALA A 48 -4.71 -2.82 9.57
C ALA A 48 -5.26 -2.85 8.12
N ALA A 49 -6.09 -3.83 7.78
CA ALA A 49 -6.70 -3.93 6.45
C ALA A 49 -7.74 -2.81 6.21
N GLU A 50 -8.48 -2.42 7.23
CA GLU A 50 -9.45 -1.32 7.18
C GLU A 50 -8.74 0.02 7.00
N MET A 51 -7.68 0.25 7.77
CA MET A 51 -6.87 1.47 7.64
C MET A 51 -6.19 1.54 6.28
N ASN A 52 -5.71 0.42 5.72
CA ASN A 52 -5.12 0.37 4.38
C ASN A 52 -6.14 0.80 3.29
N VAL A 53 -7.39 0.34 3.38
CA VAL A 53 -8.46 0.80 2.48
C VAL A 53 -8.72 2.30 2.63
N ILE A 54 -8.81 2.79 3.87
CA ILE A 54 -9.03 4.22 4.15
C ILE A 54 -7.87 5.06 3.60
N ASP A 55 -6.62 4.61 3.76
CA ASP A 55 -5.43 5.27 3.23
C ASP A 55 -5.46 5.40 1.71
N ILE A 56 -5.71 4.29 1.02
CA ILE A 56 -5.81 4.27 -0.46
C ILE A 56 -6.94 5.20 -0.95
N LEU A 57 -8.12 5.14 -0.35
CA LEU A 57 -9.24 6.01 -0.71
C LEU A 57 -8.98 7.49 -0.37
N GLY A 58 -8.26 7.77 0.71
CA GLY A 58 -7.87 9.12 1.07
C GLY A 58 -6.87 9.73 0.10
N LYS A 59 -5.97 8.91 -0.45
CA LYS A 59 -4.92 9.30 -1.39
C LYS A 59 -5.41 9.46 -2.83
N PHE A 60 -6.21 8.51 -3.31
CA PHE A 60 -6.61 8.45 -4.72
C PHE A 60 -8.05 8.96 -4.97
N GLY A 61 -8.84 9.18 -3.92
CA GLY A 61 -10.25 9.53 -4.05
C GLY A 61 -11.13 8.33 -4.45
N PRO A 62 -12.25 8.56 -5.13
CA PRO A 62 -13.13 7.49 -5.59
C PRO A 62 -12.44 6.59 -6.62
N ILE A 63 -12.38 5.28 -6.35
CA ILE A 63 -11.79 4.28 -7.27
C ILE A 63 -12.64 3.02 -7.33
N SER A 64 -12.51 2.27 -8.42
CA SER A 64 -13.20 1.00 -8.60
C SER A 64 -12.73 -0.07 -7.62
N MET A 65 -13.58 -1.06 -7.33
CA MET A 65 -13.21 -2.19 -6.47
C MET A 65 -12.00 -2.96 -6.98
N GLY A 66 -11.85 -3.09 -8.31
CA GLY A 66 -10.69 -3.76 -8.91
C GLY A 66 -9.39 -3.00 -8.65
N ARG A 67 -9.39 -1.67 -8.85
CA ARG A 67 -8.25 -0.82 -8.55
C ARG A 67 -7.94 -0.82 -7.05
N LEU A 68 -8.96 -0.74 -6.19
CA LEU A 68 -8.76 -0.80 -4.74
C LEU A 68 -8.08 -2.10 -4.31
N ALA A 69 -8.49 -3.25 -4.86
CA ALA A 69 -7.85 -4.54 -4.57
C ALA A 69 -6.37 -4.56 -5.02
N ALA A 70 -6.06 -4.02 -6.19
CA ALA A 70 -4.70 -3.91 -6.69
C ALA A 70 -3.82 -3.03 -5.79
N GLU A 71 -4.31 -1.85 -5.40
CA GLU A 71 -3.56 -0.88 -4.58
C GLU A 71 -3.36 -1.36 -3.12
N THR A 72 -4.33 -2.10 -2.57
CA THR A 72 -4.21 -2.63 -1.19
C THR A 72 -3.32 -3.86 -1.07
N PHE A 73 -2.97 -4.51 -2.18
CA PHE A 73 -2.21 -5.77 -2.22
C PHE A 73 -2.85 -6.89 -1.37
N ILE A 74 -4.18 -6.89 -1.25
CA ILE A 74 -4.96 -7.95 -0.62
C ILE A 74 -5.89 -8.59 -1.65
N SER A 75 -6.32 -9.82 -1.37
CA SER A 75 -7.18 -10.53 -2.33
C SER A 75 -8.50 -9.79 -2.59
N PRO A 76 -9.09 -9.88 -3.79
CA PRO A 76 -10.36 -9.21 -4.12
C PRO A 76 -11.49 -9.55 -3.13
N SER A 77 -11.57 -10.80 -2.67
CA SER A 77 -12.55 -11.24 -1.68
C SER A 77 -12.36 -10.54 -0.32
N ASN A 78 -11.12 -10.46 0.15
CA ASN A 78 -10.80 -9.77 1.40
C ASN A 78 -11.02 -8.26 1.28
N THR A 79 -10.69 -7.65 0.12
CA THR A 79 -10.99 -6.24 -0.15
C THR A 79 -12.49 -5.98 -0.08
N THR A 80 -13.31 -6.84 -0.72
CA THR A 80 -14.77 -6.74 -0.69
C THR A 80 -15.32 -6.84 0.74
N ASN A 81 -14.82 -7.78 1.53
CA ASN A 81 -15.23 -7.95 2.92
C ASN A 81 -14.84 -6.75 3.79
N THR A 82 -13.64 -6.21 3.58
CA THR A 82 -13.16 -5.02 4.31
C THR A 82 -14.02 -3.80 3.97
N VAL A 83 -14.32 -3.57 2.68
CA VAL A 83 -15.21 -2.48 2.25
C VAL A 83 -16.59 -2.62 2.86
N LYS A 84 -17.19 -3.83 2.88
CA LYS A 84 -18.50 -4.06 3.52
C LYS A 84 -18.50 -3.71 5.02
N LYS A 85 -17.40 -4.01 5.74
CA LYS A 85 -17.25 -3.64 7.15
C LYS A 85 -17.19 -2.12 7.32
N LEU A 86 -16.39 -1.45 6.51
CA LEU A 86 -16.26 0.01 6.52
C LEU A 86 -17.55 0.73 6.11
N GLU A 87 -18.33 0.18 5.19
CA GLU A 87 -19.68 0.68 4.85
C GLU A 87 -20.62 0.61 6.06
N ARG A 88 -20.66 -0.54 6.75
CA ARG A 88 -21.47 -0.69 7.97
C ARG A 88 -21.05 0.26 9.08
N ALA A 89 -19.75 0.59 9.15
CA ALA A 89 -19.20 1.58 10.07
C ALA A 89 -19.40 3.04 9.61
N GLY A 90 -20.00 3.27 8.44
CA GLY A 90 -20.24 4.60 7.89
C GLY A 90 -18.98 5.35 7.46
N LEU A 91 -17.86 4.64 7.24
CA LEU A 91 -16.57 5.25 6.88
C LEU A 91 -16.33 5.32 5.36
N VAL A 92 -16.94 4.42 4.60
CA VAL A 92 -16.91 4.42 3.14
C VAL A 92 -18.32 4.28 2.59
N GLU A 93 -18.50 4.66 1.36
CA GLU A 93 -19.73 4.50 0.59
C GLU A 93 -19.43 4.08 -0.83
N ARG A 94 -20.41 3.43 -1.49
CA ARG A 94 -20.35 3.09 -2.89
C ARG A 94 -21.14 4.10 -3.68
N GLN A 95 -20.54 4.63 -4.73
CA GLN A 95 -21.16 5.55 -5.65
C GLN A 95 -21.11 4.99 -7.06
N ARG A 96 -22.13 5.21 -7.86
CA ARG A 96 -22.07 4.93 -9.29
C ARG A 96 -21.07 5.89 -9.93
N SER A 97 -20.26 5.38 -10.86
CA SER A 97 -19.35 6.23 -11.62
C SER A 97 -20.13 7.26 -12.42
N ALA A 98 -19.64 8.51 -12.42
CA ALA A 98 -20.24 9.55 -13.28
C ALA A 98 -20.07 9.25 -14.78
N ASN A 99 -19.13 8.36 -15.14
CA ASN A 99 -18.77 8.04 -16.53
C ASN A 99 -19.36 6.70 -17.02
N SER A 100 -19.99 5.90 -16.15
CA SER A 100 -20.53 4.60 -16.51
C SER A 100 -21.53 4.11 -15.46
N ASP A 101 -22.77 3.86 -15.86
CA ASP A 101 -23.81 3.28 -15.00
C ASP A 101 -23.50 1.88 -14.47
N ARG A 102 -22.50 1.21 -15.07
CA ARG A 102 -22.10 -0.16 -14.71
C ARG A 102 -20.91 -0.20 -13.74
N GLU A 103 -20.23 0.92 -13.55
CA GLU A 103 -19.03 0.96 -12.71
C GLU A 103 -19.35 1.57 -11.33
N VAL A 104 -19.06 0.80 -10.28
CA VAL A 104 -19.23 1.21 -8.89
C VAL A 104 -17.86 1.62 -8.33
N HIS A 105 -17.76 2.85 -7.86
CA HIS A 105 -16.60 3.37 -7.16
C HIS A 105 -16.84 3.35 -5.64
N VAL A 106 -15.79 3.13 -4.90
CA VAL A 106 -15.75 3.26 -3.44
C VAL A 106 -15.09 4.58 -3.09
N THR A 107 -15.65 5.31 -2.15
CA THR A 107 -15.11 6.59 -1.65
C THR A 107 -15.24 6.71 -0.15
N LEU A 108 -14.46 7.61 0.46
CA LEU A 108 -14.62 7.95 1.88
C LEU A 108 -15.85 8.82 2.10
N THR A 109 -16.61 8.51 3.13
CA THR A 109 -17.64 9.43 3.67
C THR A 109 -16.99 10.65 4.35
N GLY A 110 -17.78 11.60 4.82
CA GLY A 110 -17.29 12.69 5.68
C GLY A 110 -16.57 12.18 6.92
N GLN A 111 -17.12 11.15 7.58
CA GLN A 111 -16.51 10.50 8.72
C GLN A 111 -15.24 9.76 8.37
N GLY A 112 -15.21 9.03 7.26
CA GLY A 112 -14.01 8.36 6.76
C GLY A 112 -12.88 9.35 6.49
N ARG A 113 -13.16 10.52 5.93
CA ARG A 113 -12.18 11.60 5.74
C ARG A 113 -11.63 12.16 7.06
N ILE A 114 -12.44 12.24 8.10
CA ILE A 114 -11.98 12.65 9.44
C ILE A 114 -11.00 11.61 9.99
N VAL A 115 -11.33 10.32 9.89
CA VAL A 115 -10.46 9.22 10.32
C VAL A 115 -9.15 9.23 9.53
N PHE A 116 -9.21 9.35 8.19
CA PHE A 116 -8.02 9.46 7.35
C PHE A 116 -7.10 10.59 7.80
N ARG A 117 -7.62 11.81 7.94
CA ARG A 117 -6.84 12.98 8.36
C ARG A 117 -6.24 12.84 9.77
N LYS A 118 -6.88 12.10 10.65
CA LYS A 118 -6.37 11.83 12.00
C LYS A 118 -5.26 10.78 12.01
N CYS A 119 -5.41 9.70 11.26
CA CYS A 119 -4.53 8.54 11.33
C CYS A 119 -3.33 8.64 10.36
N TYR A 120 -3.55 9.12 9.14
CA TYR A 120 -2.54 9.12 8.09
C TYR A 120 -1.24 9.86 8.45
N PRO A 121 -1.28 11.10 8.99
CA PRO A 121 -0.05 11.80 9.39
C PRO A 121 0.72 11.06 10.50
N ARG A 122 0.01 10.38 11.41
CA ARG A 122 0.63 9.59 12.48
C ARG A 122 1.33 8.36 11.93
N ILE A 123 0.69 7.65 10.98
CA ILE A 123 1.31 6.51 10.28
C ILE A 123 2.57 6.95 9.54
N LEU A 124 2.50 8.06 8.80
CA LEU A 124 3.68 8.62 8.12
C LEU A 124 4.78 9.00 9.09
N GLY A 125 4.44 9.59 10.23
CA GLY A 125 5.40 9.93 11.29
C GLY A 125 6.12 8.70 11.83
N GLU A 126 5.41 7.61 12.14
CA GLU A 126 5.98 6.35 12.61
C GLU A 126 6.90 5.70 11.56
N VAL A 127 6.47 5.70 10.29
CA VAL A 127 7.28 5.17 9.18
C VAL A 127 8.53 6.02 8.98
N HIS A 128 8.38 7.35 8.96
CA HIS A 128 9.48 8.28 8.81
C HIS A 128 10.50 8.13 9.95
N ALA A 129 10.06 8.13 11.21
CA ALA A 129 10.93 7.97 12.36
C ALA A 129 11.73 6.66 12.26
N HIS A 130 11.07 5.54 11.94
CA HIS A 130 11.73 4.24 11.79
C HIS A 130 12.80 4.23 10.70
N MET A 131 12.55 4.90 9.58
CA MET A 131 13.52 5.01 8.48
C MET A 131 14.66 5.96 8.82
N ALA A 132 14.35 7.14 9.38
CA ALA A 132 15.34 8.17 9.71
C ALA A 132 16.33 7.76 10.81
N GLU A 133 15.94 6.86 11.71
CA GLU A 133 16.83 6.27 12.70
C GLU A 133 17.93 5.38 12.09
N ARG A 134 17.75 4.89 10.87
CA ARG A 134 18.58 3.83 10.25
C ARG A 134 19.24 4.24 8.95
N LEU A 135 18.68 5.23 8.27
CA LEU A 135 19.10 5.65 6.95
C LEU A 135 19.31 7.17 6.90
N THR A 136 20.41 7.58 6.32
CA THR A 136 20.66 8.97 5.97
C THR A 136 19.74 9.41 4.84
N ARG A 137 19.62 10.71 4.63
CA ARG A 137 18.81 11.27 3.53
C ARG A 137 19.28 10.79 2.14
N GLY A 138 20.59 10.59 1.97
CA GLY A 138 21.17 10.06 0.73
C GLY A 138 20.76 8.61 0.48
N GLU A 139 20.85 7.76 1.52
CA GLU A 139 20.46 6.35 1.46
C GLU A 139 18.95 6.17 1.23
N LEU A 140 18.10 7.02 1.85
CA LEU A 140 16.65 7.03 1.57
C LEU A 140 16.36 7.28 0.09
N ARG A 141 17.05 8.25 -0.51
CA ARG A 141 16.90 8.57 -1.93
C ARG A 141 17.39 7.43 -2.84
N GLN A 142 18.51 6.79 -2.49
CA GLN A 142 19.00 5.61 -3.21
C GLN A 142 18.02 4.43 -3.12
N LEU A 143 17.49 4.17 -1.94
CA LEU A 143 16.53 3.10 -1.70
C LEU A 143 15.24 3.32 -2.51
N GLU A 144 14.72 4.55 -2.55
CA GLU A 144 13.56 4.94 -3.37
C GLU A 144 13.79 4.61 -4.85
N ILE A 145 14.94 5.04 -5.41
CA ILE A 145 15.29 4.80 -6.81
C ILE A 145 15.40 3.29 -7.10
N LEU A 146 16.07 2.54 -6.24
CA LEU A 146 16.31 1.11 -6.44
C LEU A 146 15.00 0.31 -6.34
N LEU A 147 14.16 0.60 -5.35
CA LEU A 147 12.85 -0.02 -5.22
C LEU A 147 11.93 0.37 -6.39
N GLY A 148 11.95 1.63 -6.82
CA GLY A 148 11.20 2.07 -8.00
C GLY A 148 11.57 1.29 -9.26
N LYS A 149 12.86 1.07 -9.52
CA LYS A 149 13.33 0.22 -10.63
C LYS A 149 12.86 -1.23 -10.48
N LEU A 150 12.91 -1.77 -9.26
CA LEU A 150 12.54 -3.16 -8.98
C LEU A 150 11.05 -3.43 -9.24
N VAL A 151 10.16 -2.48 -8.93
CA VAL A 151 8.71 -2.62 -9.14
C VAL A 151 8.26 -2.19 -10.55
N GLY A 152 9.18 -1.82 -11.42
CA GLY A 152 8.86 -1.40 -12.78
C GLY A 152 8.26 -0.01 -12.88
N GLY A 153 8.28 0.77 -11.79
CA GLY A 153 7.89 2.17 -11.75
C GLY A 153 9.03 3.05 -12.20
N GLY A 154 9.07 3.44 -13.47
CA GLY A 154 9.78 4.65 -13.86
C GLY A 154 9.10 5.82 -13.16
N MET A 155 9.89 6.69 -12.51
CA MET A 155 9.37 7.95 -11.97
C MET A 155 8.70 8.71 -13.12
N ALA A 156 7.38 8.91 -13.02
CA ALA A 156 6.66 9.91 -13.79
C ALA A 156 6.85 11.25 -13.10
#